data_94858b6de614f45c3dfab24b8e600ea5
#
_entry.id   94858b6de614f45c3dfab24b8e600ea5
#
_cell.length_a   1.000
_cell.length_b   1.000
_cell.length_c   1.000
_cell.angle_alpha   90.00
_cell.angle_beta   90.00
_cell.angle_gamma   90.00
#
_symmetry.space_group_name_H-M   'P 1'
#
loop_
_entity.id
_entity.type
_entity.pdbx_description
1 polymer ?
#
loop_
_entity_poly.entity_id
_entity_poly.type
_entity_poly.pdbx_seq_one_letter_code
_entity_poly.pdbx_strand_id
1 'polypeptide(L)'
;MHRTTPGFWEHYRSLPADVRELADKSFTLLKGNPRHLSLQFKKVGNLWSARVGLAHRALAIEDGEDFIWVWIGSHEDYDRMIRGR
;
A
#
# COMPACT_ATOMS: atom_id res chain seq x y z
N MET A 1 -6.43 13.12 1.02
CA MET A 1 -5.30 13.22 0.06
C MET A 1 -4.26 12.15 0.35
N HIS A 2 -3.58 11.69 -0.66
CA HIS A 2 -2.53 10.67 -0.50
C HIS A 2 -1.17 11.32 -0.62
N ARG A 3 -0.29 11.05 0.36
CA ARG A 3 1.09 11.52 0.38
C ARG A 3 2.01 10.32 0.49
N THR A 4 3.27 10.50 0.17
CA THR A 4 4.28 9.45 0.24
C THR A 4 5.48 9.90 1.07
N THR A 5 6.33 8.94 1.45
CA THR A 5 7.56 9.18 2.20
C THR A 5 8.76 8.67 1.41
N PRO A 6 9.98 9.15 1.71
CA PRO A 6 11.19 8.58 1.10
C PRO A 6 11.30 7.07 1.33
N GLY A 7 10.92 6.57 2.51
CA GLY A 7 10.93 5.15 2.81
C GLY A 7 10.02 4.34 1.90
N PHE A 8 8.83 4.87 1.59
CA PHE A 8 7.93 4.23 0.66
C PHE A 8 8.60 4.03 -0.70
N TRP A 9 9.24 5.07 -1.22
CA TRP A 9 9.88 5.03 -2.54
C TRP A 9 11.09 4.09 -2.58
N GLU A 10 11.81 3.96 -1.48
CA GLU A 10 12.89 2.98 -1.39
C GLU A 10 12.37 1.56 -1.58
N HIS A 11 11.28 1.23 -0.89
CA HIS A 11 10.62 -0.07 -1.04
C HIS A 11 10.04 -0.26 -2.45
N TYR A 12 9.43 0.79 -2.99
CA TYR A 12 8.87 0.76 -4.34
C TYR A 12 9.95 0.44 -5.39
N ARG A 13 11.10 1.10 -5.28
CA ARG A 13 12.20 0.89 -6.24
C ARG A 13 12.79 -0.51 -6.15
N SER A 14 12.63 -1.19 -5.04
CA SER A 14 13.10 -2.56 -4.86
C SER A 14 12.17 -3.60 -5.50
N LEU A 15 10.99 -3.19 -5.94
CA LEU A 15 10.02 -4.11 -6.55
C LEU A 15 10.41 -4.44 -7.99
N PRO A 16 10.06 -5.65 -8.47
CA PRO A 16 10.17 -5.96 -9.90
C PRO A 16 9.33 -4.99 -10.75
N ALA A 17 9.74 -4.79 -11.99
CA ALA A 17 9.10 -3.82 -12.89
C ALA A 17 7.60 -4.09 -13.07
N ASP A 18 7.20 -5.35 -13.20
CA ASP A 18 5.79 -5.72 -13.35
C ASP A 18 4.96 -5.39 -12.10
N VAL A 19 5.56 -5.52 -10.93
CA VAL A 19 4.90 -5.18 -9.66
C VAL A 19 4.77 -3.66 -9.52
N ARG A 20 5.80 -2.90 -9.92
CA ARG A 20 5.71 -1.43 -9.91
C ARG A 20 4.57 -0.96 -10.81
N GLU A 21 4.39 -1.59 -11.95
CA GLU A 21 3.29 -1.27 -12.87
C GLU A 21 1.93 -1.54 -12.23
N LEU A 22 1.79 -2.66 -11.53
CA LEU A 22 0.58 -2.97 -10.76
C LEU A 22 0.35 -1.94 -9.65
N ALA A 23 1.42 -1.52 -8.97
CA ALA A 23 1.33 -0.51 -7.92
C ALA A 23 0.82 0.82 -8.48
N ASP A 24 1.32 1.24 -9.64
CA ASP A 24 0.90 2.47 -10.29
C ASP A 24 -0.59 2.42 -10.66
N LYS A 25 -1.05 1.29 -11.18
CA LYS A 25 -2.47 1.08 -11.51
C LYS A 25 -3.34 1.11 -10.26
N SER A 26 -2.88 0.45 -9.19
CA SER A 26 -3.61 0.41 -7.92
C SER A 26 -3.74 1.81 -7.32
N PHE A 27 -2.68 2.62 -7.41
CA PHE A 27 -2.70 3.98 -6.91
C PHE A 27 -3.69 4.86 -7.68
N THR A 28 -3.70 4.73 -9.01
CA THR A 28 -4.67 5.45 -9.85
C THR A 28 -6.10 5.07 -9.47
N LEU A 29 -6.34 3.78 -9.27
CA LEU A 29 -7.64 3.26 -8.87
C LEU A 29 -8.05 3.78 -7.49
N LEU A 30 -7.11 3.79 -6.55
CA LEU A 30 -7.33 4.28 -5.19
C LEU A 30 -7.77 5.74 -5.17
N LYS A 31 -7.14 6.58 -5.99
CA LYS A 31 -7.49 8.01 -6.08
C LYS A 31 -8.89 8.21 -6.64
N GLY A 32 -9.29 7.37 -7.60
CA GLY A 32 -10.59 7.49 -8.24
C GLY A 32 -11.72 6.75 -7.55
N ASN A 33 -11.41 5.60 -6.96
CA ASN A 33 -12.42 4.76 -6.31
C ASN A 33 -11.78 3.93 -5.18
N PRO A 34 -11.61 4.53 -3.99
CA PRO A 34 -10.95 3.82 -2.87
C PRO A 34 -11.74 2.60 -2.37
N ARG A 35 -13.01 2.48 -2.75
CA ARG A 35 -13.84 1.32 -2.36
C ARG A 35 -13.81 0.20 -3.37
N HIS A 36 -13.00 0.31 -4.42
CA HIS A 36 -12.92 -0.75 -5.42
C HIS A 36 -12.45 -2.05 -4.76
N LEU A 37 -13.15 -3.16 -5.05
CA LEU A 37 -12.93 -4.43 -4.37
C LEU A 37 -11.52 -4.98 -4.55
N SER A 38 -10.90 -4.76 -5.69
CA SER A 38 -9.56 -5.28 -5.95
C SER A 38 -8.48 -4.65 -5.06
N LEU A 39 -8.74 -3.47 -4.49
CA LEU A 39 -7.80 -2.80 -3.59
C LEU A 39 -7.82 -3.37 -2.19
N GLN A 40 -8.95 -3.91 -1.75
CA GLN A 40 -9.14 -4.34 -0.36
C GLN A 40 -8.58 -3.31 0.63
N PHE A 41 -8.90 -2.03 0.39
CA PHE A 41 -8.42 -0.93 1.22
C PHE A 41 -9.12 -0.97 2.57
N LYS A 42 -8.35 -1.25 3.62
CA LYS A 42 -8.93 -1.46 4.95
C LYS A 42 -7.94 -1.09 6.05
N LYS A 43 -8.50 -0.78 7.21
CA LYS A 43 -7.71 -0.48 8.40
C LYS A 43 -7.29 -1.78 9.08
N VAL A 44 -5.99 -1.88 9.43
CA VAL A 44 -5.41 -3.01 10.13
C VAL A 44 -4.60 -2.45 11.30
N GLY A 45 -5.14 -2.55 12.51
CA GLY A 45 -4.54 -1.90 13.67
C GLY A 45 -4.52 -0.38 13.47
N ASN A 46 -3.35 0.22 13.53
CA ASN A 46 -3.16 1.66 13.32
C ASN A 46 -2.78 2.03 11.90
N LEU A 47 -2.76 1.05 11.00
CA LEU A 47 -2.34 1.25 9.62
C LEU A 47 -3.49 0.98 8.66
N TRP A 48 -3.40 1.56 7.47
CA TRP A 48 -4.28 1.24 6.36
C TRP A 48 -3.53 0.43 5.33
N SER A 49 -4.18 -0.60 4.81
CA SER A 49 -3.59 -1.54 3.86
C SER A 49 -4.34 -1.50 2.55
N ALA A 50 -3.61 -1.44 1.44
CA ALA A 50 -4.16 -1.58 0.10
C ALA A 50 -3.46 -2.72 -0.63
N ARG A 51 -4.23 -3.50 -1.37
CA ARG A 51 -3.72 -4.63 -2.14
C ARG A 51 -3.11 -4.15 -3.45
N VAL A 52 -1.96 -4.71 -3.79
CA VAL A 52 -1.26 -4.44 -5.06
C VAL A 52 -1.09 -5.78 -5.77
N GLY A 53 -1.95 -6.06 -6.76
CA GLY A 53 -1.98 -7.37 -7.39
C GLY A 53 -2.36 -8.45 -6.39
N LEU A 54 -1.94 -9.68 -6.64
CA LEU A 54 -2.27 -10.82 -5.79
C LEU A 54 -1.27 -11.05 -4.66
N ALA A 55 -0.04 -10.58 -4.84
CA ALA A 55 1.08 -10.97 -3.97
C ALA A 55 1.73 -9.82 -3.21
N HIS A 56 1.21 -8.60 -3.32
CA HIS A 56 1.84 -7.42 -2.69
C HIS A 56 0.81 -6.56 -1.99
N ARG A 57 1.29 -5.77 -1.02
CA ARG A 57 0.47 -4.80 -0.28
C ARG A 57 1.25 -3.54 0.01
N ALA A 58 0.51 -2.43 0.19
CA ALA A 58 1.08 -1.16 0.61
C ALA A 58 0.43 -0.73 1.92
N LEU A 59 1.18 -0.01 2.75
CA LEU A 59 0.71 0.45 4.05
C LEU A 59 0.79 1.96 4.16
N ALA A 60 -0.22 2.55 4.80
CA ALA A 60 -0.31 3.99 5.04
C ALA A 60 -0.69 4.28 6.48
N ILE A 61 -0.27 5.46 6.93
CA ILE A 61 -0.68 6.03 8.22
C ILE A 61 -1.75 7.07 7.91
N GLU A 62 -2.84 7.04 8.66
CA GLU A 62 -3.88 8.04 8.56
C GLU A 62 -3.48 9.30 9.34
N ASP A 63 -3.59 10.46 8.70
CA ASP A 63 -3.27 11.76 9.29
C ASP A 63 -4.37 12.76 8.92
N GLY A 64 -5.35 12.89 9.79
CA GLY A 64 -6.53 13.70 9.50
C GLY A 64 -7.29 13.11 8.29
N GLU A 65 -7.42 13.91 7.24
CA GLU A 65 -8.05 13.45 6.00
C GLU A 65 -7.06 12.85 5.01
N ASP A 66 -5.78 12.83 5.37
CA ASP A 66 -4.72 12.34 4.49
C ASP A 66 -4.30 10.93 4.85
N PHE A 67 -3.75 10.24 3.85
CA PHE A 67 -3.07 8.95 4.04
C PHE A 67 -1.62 9.13 3.61
N ILE A 68 -0.70 8.78 4.51
CA ILE A 68 0.74 8.89 4.26
C ILE A 68 1.28 7.49 4.02
N TRP A 69 1.64 7.18 2.78
CA TRP A 69 2.13 5.85 2.40
C TRP A 69 3.57 5.70 2.85
N VAL A 70 3.83 4.66 3.63
CA VAL A 70 5.13 4.47 4.30
C VAL A 70 5.83 3.20 3.87
N TRP A 71 5.11 2.24 3.27
CA TRP A 71 5.71 0.94 2.94
C TRP A 71 4.94 0.28 1.80
N ILE A 72 5.66 -0.47 0.97
CA ILE A 72 5.09 -1.36 -0.03
C ILE A 72 6.01 -2.57 -0.17
N GLY A 73 5.44 -3.76 -0.27
CA GLY A 73 6.24 -4.98 -0.37
C GLY A 73 5.37 -6.21 -0.56
N SER A 74 5.97 -7.39 -0.39
CA SER A 74 5.29 -8.65 -0.60
C SER A 74 4.24 -8.90 0.49
N HIS A 75 3.22 -9.67 0.13
CA HIS A 75 2.18 -10.11 1.07
C HIS A 75 2.80 -10.90 2.23
N GLU A 76 3.83 -11.65 1.95
CA GLU A 76 4.54 -12.44 2.97
C GLU A 76 5.22 -11.54 4.01
N ASP A 77 5.91 -10.49 3.56
CA ASP A 77 6.50 -9.51 4.46
C ASP A 77 5.43 -8.75 5.24
N TYR A 78 4.34 -8.40 4.57
CA TYR A 78 3.20 -7.76 5.20
C TYR A 78 2.64 -8.62 6.35
N ASP A 79 2.44 -9.91 6.10
CA ASP A 79 1.93 -10.83 7.13
C ASP A 79 2.85 -10.88 8.33
N ARG A 80 4.17 -10.91 8.12
CA ARG A 80 5.13 -10.91 9.22
C ARG A 80 5.07 -9.63 10.04
N MET A 81 4.89 -8.49 9.37
CA MET A 81 4.81 -7.20 10.04
C MET A 81 3.59 -7.10 10.95
N ILE A 82 2.43 -7.55 10.48
CA ILE A 82 1.20 -7.45 11.27
C ILE A 82 1.14 -8.50 12.38
N ARG A 83 1.78 -9.65 12.21
CA ARG A 83 1.85 -10.68 13.26
C ARG A 83 2.75 -10.28 14.42
N GLY A 84 3.76 -9.48 14.15
CA GLY A 84 4.69 -9.02 15.18
C GLY A 84 4.16 -7.90 16.05
N ARG A 85 2.91 -7.51 15.87
CA ARG A 85 2.30 -6.38 16.58
C ARG A 85 1.41 -6.84 17.74
#